data_aae6347c3de287a7a2d1753aeaceb96f
#
_entry.id   aae6347c3de287a7a2d1753aeaceb96f
#
_cell.length_a   1.000
_cell.length_b   1.000
_cell.length_c   1.000
_cell.angle_alpha   90.00
_cell.angle_beta   90.00
_cell.angle_gamma   90.00
#
_symmetry.space_group_name_H-M   'P 1'
#
loop_
_entity.id
_entity.type
_entity.pdbx_description
1 polymer ?
#
loop_
_entity_poly.entity_id
_entity_poly.type
_entity_poly.pdbx_seq_one_letter_code
_entity_poly.pdbx_strand_id
1 'polypeptide(L)'
;MKTLLTHHLSQSEIMQLCALTQGEHNDNLKEELYQLTLDADRRVAVNALWVFTHFVADDNVWLFAKHDQLIDRCLKERDTTKLRLILTMLLRQPFEEEAVRTDFIDFCLARLTDARAPYAIRAQCIKLAYEQMRHWPELLDELRQTLEMISCEPLSPGLRSAWRHVMKKILSCNVY
;
A
#
# COMPACT_ATOMS: atom_id res chain seq x y z
N MET A 1 7.98 -20.57 12.14
CA MET A 1 8.20 -19.29 11.43
C MET A 1 8.42 -18.10 12.37
N LYS A 2 7.63 -17.90 13.42
CA LYS A 2 7.72 -16.72 14.31
C LYS A 2 9.15 -16.42 14.82
N THR A 3 9.90 -17.43 15.26
CA THR A 3 11.27 -17.26 15.78
C THR A 3 12.25 -16.60 14.77
N LEU A 4 12.02 -16.81 13.48
CA LEU A 4 12.82 -16.22 12.40
C LEU A 4 12.55 -14.71 12.22
N LEU A 5 11.46 -14.21 12.78
CA LEU A 5 11.00 -12.83 12.63
C LEU A 5 11.27 -11.95 13.87
N THR A 6 11.92 -12.50 14.91
CA THR A 6 12.09 -11.78 16.20
C THR A 6 13.27 -10.82 16.24
N HIS A 7 14.18 -10.88 15.26
CA HIS A 7 15.36 -10.02 15.17
C HIS A 7 15.30 -9.07 13.97
N HIS A 8 16.29 -8.19 13.84
CA HIS A 8 16.41 -7.34 12.65
C HIS A 8 16.83 -8.19 11.45
N LEU A 9 15.96 -8.28 10.43
CA LEU A 9 16.23 -9.05 9.23
C LEU A 9 17.12 -8.25 8.26
N SER A 10 18.12 -8.92 7.71
CA SER A 10 18.85 -8.46 6.53
C SER A 10 18.05 -8.72 5.26
N GLN A 11 18.43 -8.06 4.17
CA GLN A 11 17.79 -8.32 2.88
C GLN A 11 17.92 -9.78 2.44
N SER A 12 19.05 -10.43 2.73
CA SER A 12 19.26 -11.85 2.42
C SER A 12 18.27 -12.75 3.16
N GLU A 13 18.03 -12.50 4.45
CA GLU A 13 17.06 -13.27 5.26
C GLU A 13 15.62 -13.04 4.77
N ILE A 14 15.26 -11.82 4.36
CA ILE A 14 13.97 -11.55 3.71
C ILE A 14 13.81 -12.39 2.44
N MET A 15 14.83 -12.44 1.58
CA MET A 15 14.78 -13.24 0.35
C MET A 15 14.69 -14.74 0.64
N GLN A 16 15.34 -15.24 1.68
CA GLN A 16 15.21 -16.63 2.13
C GLN A 16 13.80 -16.94 2.65
N LEU A 17 13.21 -16.03 3.41
CA LEU A 17 11.83 -16.15 3.89
C LEU A 17 10.82 -16.11 2.73
N CYS A 18 11.06 -15.26 1.73
CA CYS A 18 10.27 -15.26 0.50
C CYS A 18 10.38 -16.60 -0.22
N ALA A 19 11.60 -17.14 -0.41
CA ALA A 19 11.79 -18.43 -1.06
C ALA A 19 11.12 -19.60 -0.30
N LEU A 20 11.07 -19.50 1.02
CA LEU A 20 10.40 -20.51 1.87
C LEU A 20 8.86 -20.45 1.75
N THR A 21 8.30 -19.26 1.63
CA THR A 21 6.84 -19.03 1.74
C THR A 21 6.14 -18.92 0.40
N GLN A 22 6.85 -18.60 -0.68
CA GLN A 22 6.31 -18.52 -2.03
C GLN A 22 6.14 -19.90 -2.69
N GLY A 23 5.34 -19.97 -3.75
CA GLY A 23 5.04 -21.18 -4.52
C GLY A 23 3.63 -21.70 -4.31
N GLU A 24 3.12 -22.44 -5.29
CA GLU A 24 1.72 -22.90 -5.37
C GLU A 24 1.30 -23.84 -4.22
N HIS A 25 2.24 -24.55 -3.61
CA HIS A 25 1.94 -25.50 -2.54
C HIS A 25 2.16 -24.94 -1.12
N ASN A 26 2.51 -23.66 -1.01
CA ASN A 26 2.89 -23.01 0.25
C ASN A 26 1.80 -22.12 0.85
N ASP A 27 0.54 -22.31 0.49
CA ASP A 27 -0.56 -21.47 0.98
C ASP A 27 -0.71 -21.52 2.50
N ASN A 28 -0.43 -22.67 3.12
CA ASN A 28 -0.39 -22.79 4.59
C ASN A 28 0.71 -21.92 5.21
N LEU A 29 1.88 -21.85 4.57
CA LEU A 29 2.99 -21.00 5.04
C LEU A 29 2.72 -19.53 4.79
N LYS A 30 2.05 -19.17 3.68
CA LYS A 30 1.57 -17.81 3.41
C LYS A 30 0.55 -17.38 4.48
N GLU A 31 -0.40 -18.28 4.83
CA GLU A 31 -1.39 -17.98 5.88
C GLU A 31 -0.72 -17.84 7.26
N GLU A 32 0.22 -18.73 7.63
CA GLU A 32 0.99 -18.59 8.88
C GLU A 32 1.73 -17.24 8.91
N LEU A 33 2.41 -16.88 7.83
CA LEU A 33 3.09 -15.59 7.71
C LEU A 33 2.12 -14.41 7.82
N TYR A 34 0.93 -14.53 7.21
CA TYR A 34 -0.09 -13.49 7.27
C TYR A 34 -0.60 -13.28 8.69
N GLN A 35 -0.85 -14.36 9.43
CA GLN A 35 -1.22 -14.26 10.85
C GLN A 35 -0.12 -13.58 11.69
N LEU A 36 1.15 -13.80 11.37
CA LEU A 36 2.26 -13.13 12.03
C LEU A 36 2.33 -11.63 11.74
N THR A 37 1.70 -11.14 10.66
CA THR A 37 1.54 -9.69 10.46
C THR A 37 0.67 -9.01 11.52
N LEU A 38 -0.14 -9.81 12.25
CA LEU A 38 -1.04 -9.38 13.34
C LEU A 38 -0.43 -9.63 14.72
N ASP A 39 0.80 -10.13 14.80
CA ASP A 39 1.44 -10.48 16.07
C ASP A 39 1.54 -9.28 17.01
N ALA A 40 1.37 -9.54 18.32
CA ALA A 40 1.52 -8.53 19.36
C ALA A 40 2.95 -7.96 19.44
N ASP A 41 3.97 -8.79 19.09
CA ASP A 41 5.33 -8.31 18.93
C ASP A 41 5.43 -7.48 17.65
N ARG A 42 5.65 -6.17 17.84
CA ARG A 42 5.79 -5.21 16.74
C ARG A 42 6.84 -5.62 15.71
N ARG A 43 7.96 -6.18 16.15
CA ARG A 43 9.05 -6.58 15.25
C ARG A 43 8.65 -7.75 14.38
N VAL A 44 8.02 -8.76 14.97
CA VAL A 44 7.48 -9.91 14.23
C VAL A 44 6.48 -9.42 13.19
N ALA A 45 5.52 -8.58 13.56
CA ALA A 45 4.50 -8.06 12.65
C ALA A 45 5.10 -7.22 11.51
N VAL A 46 6.06 -6.33 11.79
CA VAL A 46 6.74 -5.52 10.77
C VAL A 46 7.56 -6.39 9.83
N ASN A 47 8.30 -7.37 10.35
CA ASN A 47 9.10 -8.27 9.52
C ASN A 47 8.22 -9.14 8.63
N ALA A 48 7.11 -9.68 9.13
CA ALA A 48 6.15 -10.44 8.33
C ALA A 48 5.54 -9.58 7.20
N LEU A 49 5.13 -8.34 7.48
CA LEU A 49 4.67 -7.40 6.45
C LEU A 49 5.77 -7.10 5.43
N TRP A 50 7.01 -6.98 5.88
CA TRP A 50 8.13 -6.68 4.99
C TRP A 50 8.41 -7.84 4.02
N VAL A 51 8.34 -9.10 4.48
CA VAL A 51 8.44 -10.28 3.60
C VAL A 51 7.40 -10.22 2.48
N PHE A 52 6.12 -9.95 2.78
CA PHE A 52 5.08 -9.83 1.75
C PHE A 52 5.36 -8.74 0.71
N THR A 53 6.01 -7.64 1.07
CA THR A 53 6.34 -6.59 0.10
C THR A 53 7.39 -7.04 -0.94
N HIS A 54 8.06 -8.17 -0.72
CA HIS A 54 9.07 -8.75 -1.61
C HIS A 54 8.57 -9.97 -2.39
N PHE A 55 7.32 -10.39 -2.22
CA PHE A 55 6.76 -11.48 -3.02
C PHE A 55 6.84 -11.15 -4.50
N VAL A 56 7.12 -12.15 -5.33
CA VAL A 56 7.02 -12.00 -6.79
C VAL A 56 5.55 -11.80 -7.20
N ALA A 57 5.32 -11.31 -8.43
CA ALA A 57 3.98 -10.95 -8.89
C ALA A 57 2.99 -12.11 -8.78
N ASP A 58 3.39 -13.31 -9.21
CA ASP A 58 2.54 -14.50 -9.22
C ASP A 58 2.11 -14.93 -7.82
N ASP A 59 3.03 -14.88 -6.85
CA ASP A 59 2.72 -15.20 -5.45
C ASP A 59 1.95 -14.08 -4.74
N ASN A 60 2.08 -12.83 -5.21
CA ASN A 60 1.34 -11.71 -4.67
C ASN A 60 -0.18 -11.84 -4.93
N VAL A 61 -0.59 -12.60 -5.95
CA VAL A 61 -2.02 -12.89 -6.24
C VAL A 61 -2.73 -13.52 -5.03
N TRP A 62 -2.03 -14.30 -4.21
CA TRP A 62 -2.58 -14.87 -2.99
C TRP A 62 -3.13 -13.79 -2.04
N LEU A 63 -2.51 -12.61 -2.00
CA LEU A 63 -2.95 -11.48 -1.17
C LEU A 63 -4.23 -10.81 -1.68
N PHE A 64 -4.68 -11.05 -2.91
CA PHE A 64 -5.89 -10.43 -3.43
C PHE A 64 -7.13 -10.84 -2.64
N ALA A 65 -7.18 -12.08 -2.15
CA ALA A 65 -8.23 -12.54 -1.23
C ALA A 65 -8.22 -11.84 0.16
N LYS A 66 -7.15 -11.09 0.48
CA LYS A 66 -6.99 -10.33 1.72
C LYS A 66 -7.18 -8.81 1.51
N HIS A 67 -7.59 -8.37 0.31
CA HIS A 67 -7.66 -6.96 -0.07
C HIS A 67 -8.43 -6.10 0.93
N ASP A 68 -9.69 -6.44 1.20
CA ASP A 68 -10.54 -5.70 2.13
C ASP A 68 -10.01 -5.72 3.56
N GLN A 69 -9.45 -6.86 3.99
CA GLN A 69 -8.82 -6.96 5.32
C GLN A 69 -7.61 -6.00 5.44
N LEU A 70 -6.82 -5.85 4.38
CA LEU A 70 -5.69 -4.92 4.36
C LEU A 70 -6.17 -3.46 4.38
N ILE A 71 -7.26 -3.14 3.67
CA ILE A 71 -7.90 -1.82 3.73
C ILE A 71 -8.40 -1.54 5.15
N ASP A 72 -9.17 -2.45 5.75
CA ASP A 72 -9.68 -2.29 7.11
C ASP A 72 -8.58 -2.09 8.14
N ARG A 73 -7.42 -2.72 7.93
CA ARG A 73 -6.23 -2.51 8.75
C ARG A 73 -5.62 -1.13 8.55
N CYS A 74 -5.51 -0.64 7.29
CA CYS A 74 -5.03 0.71 7.02
C CYS A 74 -5.84 1.77 7.77
N LEU A 75 -7.16 1.64 7.79
CA LEU A 75 -8.05 2.60 8.45
C LEU A 75 -7.82 2.69 9.97
N LYS A 76 -7.35 1.59 10.60
CA LYS A 76 -7.15 1.47 12.05
C LYS A 76 -5.69 1.59 12.48
N GLU A 77 -4.73 1.40 11.54
CA GLU A 77 -3.31 1.32 11.88
C GLU A 77 -2.73 2.68 12.29
N ARG A 78 -2.05 2.68 13.43
CA ARG A 78 -1.38 3.87 13.98
C ARG A 78 0.15 3.81 13.87
N ASP A 79 0.71 2.61 13.71
CA ASP A 79 2.15 2.46 13.49
C ASP A 79 2.49 2.82 12.05
N THR A 80 3.24 3.89 11.85
CA THR A 80 3.58 4.42 10.52
C THR A 80 4.40 3.43 9.68
N THR A 81 5.20 2.56 10.32
CA THR A 81 5.98 1.53 9.60
C THR A 81 5.06 0.44 9.07
N LYS A 82 4.15 -0.09 9.92
CA LYS A 82 3.15 -1.07 9.50
C LYS A 82 2.25 -0.50 8.42
N LEU A 83 1.73 0.71 8.62
CA LEU A 83 0.88 1.40 7.64
C LEU A 83 1.57 1.50 6.29
N ARG A 84 2.83 1.96 6.24
CA ARG A 84 3.60 2.08 5.00
C ARG A 84 3.75 0.74 4.28
N LEU A 85 3.98 -0.34 5.02
CA LEU A 85 4.13 -1.69 4.43
C LEU A 85 2.79 -2.21 3.90
N ILE A 86 1.68 -2.02 4.62
CA ILE A 86 0.34 -2.41 4.16
C ILE A 86 -0.04 -1.62 2.89
N LEU A 87 0.18 -0.31 2.86
CA LEU A 87 -0.05 0.50 1.66
C LEU A 87 0.83 0.02 0.48
N THR A 88 2.07 -0.42 0.74
CA THR A 88 2.93 -1.03 -0.30
C THR A 88 2.33 -2.33 -0.84
N MET A 89 1.76 -3.16 0.02
CA MET A 89 1.08 -4.40 -0.41
C MET A 89 -0.16 -4.08 -1.25
N LEU A 90 -0.98 -3.11 -0.84
CA LEU A 90 -2.16 -2.67 -1.59
C LEU A 90 -1.82 -2.07 -2.95
N LEU A 91 -0.71 -1.32 -3.09
CA LEU A 91 -0.24 -0.79 -4.37
C LEU A 91 0.12 -1.86 -5.42
N ARG A 92 0.25 -3.11 -4.99
CA ARG A 92 0.57 -4.25 -5.85
C ARG A 92 -0.65 -5.13 -6.14
N GLN A 93 -1.84 -4.66 -5.77
CA GLN A 93 -3.10 -5.38 -5.99
C GLN A 93 -3.96 -4.62 -7.01
N PRO A 94 -4.83 -5.31 -7.74
CA PRO A 94 -5.82 -4.65 -8.59
C PRO A 94 -6.87 -3.92 -7.74
N PHE A 95 -7.38 -2.82 -8.28
CA PHE A 95 -8.56 -2.11 -7.76
C PHE A 95 -9.64 -2.22 -8.84
N GLU A 96 -10.64 -3.05 -8.57
CA GLU A 96 -11.76 -3.27 -9.48
C GLU A 96 -12.78 -2.13 -9.38
N GLU A 97 -13.43 -1.82 -10.49
CA GLU A 97 -14.39 -0.72 -10.57
C GLU A 97 -15.58 -0.92 -9.61
N GLU A 98 -16.07 -2.15 -9.49
CA GLU A 98 -17.22 -2.48 -8.65
C GLU A 98 -16.87 -2.57 -7.14
N ALA A 99 -15.58 -2.61 -6.80
CA ALA A 99 -15.10 -2.78 -5.43
C ALA A 99 -14.60 -1.48 -4.79
N VAL A 100 -15.14 -0.34 -5.21
CA VAL A 100 -14.74 0.97 -4.66
C VAL A 100 -15.09 1.09 -3.19
N ARG A 101 -14.10 1.42 -2.36
CA ARG A 101 -14.21 1.67 -0.92
C ARG A 101 -14.10 3.17 -0.64
N THR A 102 -15.23 3.83 -0.44
CA THR A 102 -15.27 5.29 -0.18
C THR A 102 -14.52 5.66 1.10
N ASP A 103 -14.62 4.86 2.15
CA ASP A 103 -13.88 5.05 3.40
C ASP A 103 -12.35 5.02 3.20
N PHE A 104 -11.87 4.20 2.25
CA PHE A 104 -10.45 4.14 1.93
C PHE A 104 -10.02 5.28 0.99
N ILE A 105 -10.89 5.75 0.10
CA ILE A 105 -10.68 6.99 -0.67
C ILE A 105 -10.51 8.16 0.30
N ASP A 106 -11.45 8.36 1.22
CA ASP A 106 -11.42 9.42 2.23
C ASP A 106 -10.14 9.36 3.07
N PHE A 107 -9.75 8.15 3.49
CA PHE A 107 -8.49 7.94 4.19
C PHE A 107 -7.29 8.40 3.36
N CYS A 108 -7.21 8.03 2.09
CA CYS A 108 -6.12 8.42 1.20
C CYS A 108 -6.07 9.93 1.00
N LEU A 109 -7.22 10.57 0.73
CA LEU A 109 -7.32 12.02 0.55
C LEU A 109 -6.92 12.78 1.82
N ALA A 110 -7.39 12.34 3.00
CA ALA A 110 -7.02 12.93 4.28
C ALA A 110 -5.50 12.81 4.56
N ARG A 111 -4.88 11.68 4.21
CA ARG A 111 -3.43 11.48 4.42
C ARG A 111 -2.58 12.28 3.45
N LEU A 112 -2.98 12.38 2.19
CA LEU A 112 -2.21 13.14 1.20
C LEU A 112 -2.24 14.64 1.47
N THR A 113 -3.30 15.16 2.07
CA THR A 113 -3.44 16.59 2.44
C THR A 113 -2.84 16.93 3.81
N ASP A 114 -2.60 15.95 4.69
CA ASP A 114 -1.96 16.22 5.98
C ASP A 114 -0.45 16.47 5.81
N ALA A 115 -0.03 17.73 5.92
CA ALA A 115 1.38 18.13 5.83
C ALA A 115 2.27 17.46 6.89
N ARG A 116 1.71 16.97 8.00
CA ARG A 116 2.43 16.28 9.08
C ARG A 116 2.61 14.79 8.80
N ALA A 117 1.86 14.22 7.86
CA ALA A 117 1.98 12.82 7.50
C ALA A 117 3.34 12.56 6.80
N PRO A 118 3.99 11.41 7.06
CA PRO A 118 5.25 11.06 6.42
C PRO A 118 5.15 11.10 4.90
N TYR A 119 6.14 11.68 4.23
CA TYR A 119 6.14 11.82 2.76
C TYR A 119 5.92 10.50 2.01
N ALA A 120 6.46 9.39 2.52
CA ALA A 120 6.28 8.07 1.92
C ALA A 120 4.80 7.63 1.95
N ILE A 121 4.09 7.87 3.05
CA ILE A 121 2.66 7.56 3.18
C ILE A 121 1.85 8.47 2.25
N ARG A 122 2.12 9.77 2.23
CA ARG A 122 1.47 10.72 1.30
C ARG A 122 1.63 10.28 -0.15
N ALA A 123 2.85 9.89 -0.55
CA ALA A 123 3.15 9.44 -1.91
C ALA A 123 2.41 8.14 -2.30
N GLN A 124 2.25 7.21 -1.34
CA GLN A 124 1.48 5.99 -1.56
C GLN A 124 -0.02 6.29 -1.64
N CYS A 125 -0.54 7.16 -0.78
CA CYS A 125 -1.94 7.58 -0.80
C CYS A 125 -2.33 8.28 -2.11
N ILE A 126 -1.45 9.12 -2.70
CA ILE A 126 -1.68 9.70 -4.03
C ILE A 126 -1.91 8.61 -5.09
N LYS A 127 -1.06 7.58 -5.10
CA LYS A 127 -1.17 6.49 -6.07
C LYS A 127 -2.41 5.63 -5.84
N LEU A 128 -2.70 5.30 -4.58
CA LEU A 128 -3.86 4.48 -4.20
C LEU A 128 -5.18 5.22 -4.44
N ALA A 129 -5.25 6.52 -4.16
CA ALA A 129 -6.40 7.34 -4.52
C ALA A 129 -6.66 7.28 -6.04
N TYR A 130 -5.61 7.46 -6.86
CA TYR A 130 -5.75 7.35 -8.31
C TYR A 130 -6.26 5.97 -8.74
N GLU A 131 -5.70 4.87 -8.23
CA GLU A 131 -6.13 3.52 -8.63
C GLU A 131 -7.60 3.24 -8.28
N GLN A 132 -8.13 3.81 -7.19
CA GLN A 132 -9.53 3.68 -6.82
C GLN A 132 -10.45 4.60 -7.62
N MET A 133 -10.01 5.83 -7.92
CA MET A 133 -10.85 6.89 -8.50
C MET A 133 -10.81 6.91 -10.03
N ARG A 134 -9.89 6.18 -10.68
CA ARG A 134 -9.60 6.29 -12.12
C ARG A 134 -10.76 5.93 -13.05
N HIS A 135 -11.74 5.16 -12.58
CA HIS A 135 -12.91 4.75 -13.36
C HIS A 135 -14.05 5.78 -13.31
N TRP A 136 -13.96 6.79 -12.44
CA TRP A 136 -15.01 7.76 -12.16
C TRP A 136 -14.52 9.17 -12.46
N PRO A 137 -14.98 9.82 -13.55
CA PRO A 137 -14.50 11.14 -13.96
C PRO A 137 -14.63 12.21 -12.87
N GLU A 138 -15.74 12.20 -12.12
CA GLU A 138 -16.01 13.14 -11.05
C GLU A 138 -15.00 12.99 -9.89
N LEU A 139 -14.68 11.76 -9.52
CA LEU A 139 -13.69 11.47 -8.48
C LEU A 139 -12.27 11.82 -8.96
N LEU A 140 -11.96 11.58 -10.24
CA LEU A 140 -10.67 12.01 -10.81
C LEU A 140 -10.51 13.52 -10.81
N ASP A 141 -11.58 14.28 -11.04
CA ASP A 141 -11.53 15.75 -10.97
C ASP A 141 -11.31 16.22 -9.53
N GLU A 142 -11.96 15.60 -8.55
CA GLU A 142 -11.71 15.86 -7.13
C GLU A 142 -10.25 15.58 -6.75
N LEU A 143 -9.70 14.44 -7.18
CA LEU A 143 -8.30 14.11 -6.93
C LEU A 143 -7.37 15.13 -7.59
N ARG A 144 -7.66 15.57 -8.83
CA ARG A 144 -6.89 16.59 -9.54
C ARG A 144 -6.84 17.88 -8.75
N GLN A 145 -8.01 18.39 -8.32
CA GLN A 145 -8.11 19.62 -7.54
C GLN A 145 -7.33 19.51 -6.22
N THR A 146 -7.45 18.38 -5.54
CA THR A 146 -6.70 18.11 -4.29
C THR A 146 -5.20 18.13 -4.53
N LEU A 147 -4.72 17.51 -5.63
CA LEU A 147 -3.30 17.50 -5.99
C LEU A 147 -2.79 18.89 -6.38
N GLU A 148 -3.60 19.71 -7.03
CA GLU A 148 -3.25 21.11 -7.35
C GLU A 148 -3.05 21.94 -6.08
N MET A 149 -3.90 21.77 -5.04
CA MET A 149 -3.74 22.46 -3.76
C MET A 149 -2.43 22.13 -3.08
N ILE A 150 -2.02 20.86 -3.03
CA ILE A 150 -0.77 20.47 -2.38
C ILE A 150 0.49 20.84 -3.18
N SER A 151 0.36 21.18 -4.45
CA SER A 151 1.51 21.59 -5.29
C SER A 151 2.20 22.86 -4.80
N CYS A 152 1.50 23.67 -4.02
CA CYS A 152 2.03 24.91 -3.42
C CYS A 152 2.97 24.64 -2.23
N GLU A 153 3.03 23.40 -1.72
CA GLU A 153 3.89 23.02 -0.60
C GLU A 153 5.29 22.58 -1.08
N PRO A 154 6.33 22.69 -0.24
CA PRO A 154 7.64 22.11 -0.53
C PRO A 154 7.53 20.58 -0.48
N LEU A 155 7.49 19.93 -1.65
CA LEU A 155 7.39 18.48 -1.78
C LEU A 155 8.77 17.83 -1.75
N SER A 156 8.91 16.71 -0.99
CA SER A 156 10.10 15.86 -1.10
C SER A 156 10.24 15.28 -2.51
N PRO A 157 11.44 14.87 -2.96
CA PRO A 157 11.64 14.30 -4.29
C PRO A 157 10.70 13.12 -4.60
N GLY A 158 10.51 12.20 -3.66
CA GLY A 158 9.62 11.04 -3.82
C GLY A 158 8.14 11.41 -3.92
N LEU A 159 7.68 12.34 -3.08
CA LEU A 159 6.30 12.84 -3.13
C LEU A 159 6.05 13.61 -4.43
N ARG A 160 7.00 14.45 -4.86
CA ARG A 160 6.93 15.17 -6.14
C ARG A 160 6.87 14.22 -7.33
N SER A 161 7.62 13.12 -7.29
CA SER A 161 7.59 12.09 -8.34
C SER A 161 6.21 11.41 -8.40
N ALA A 162 5.64 11.01 -7.26
CA ALA A 162 4.30 10.42 -7.21
C ALA A 162 3.24 11.40 -7.72
N TRP A 163 3.28 12.66 -7.28
CA TRP A 163 2.40 13.73 -7.73
C TRP A 163 2.46 13.91 -9.25
N ARG A 164 3.66 14.09 -9.83
CA ARG A 164 3.83 14.26 -11.28
C ARG A 164 3.31 13.08 -12.08
N HIS A 165 3.58 11.87 -11.60
CA HIS A 165 3.16 10.64 -12.27
C HIS A 165 1.63 10.55 -12.34
N VAL A 166 0.94 10.79 -11.22
CA VAL A 166 -0.51 10.71 -11.15
C VAL A 166 -1.16 11.87 -11.92
N MET A 167 -0.67 13.10 -11.78
CA MET A 167 -1.18 14.25 -12.56
C MET A 167 -1.07 14.01 -14.07
N LYS A 168 0.05 13.44 -14.53
CA LYS A 168 0.19 13.09 -15.95
C LYS A 168 -0.85 12.07 -16.39
N LYS A 169 -1.14 11.04 -15.58
CA LYS A 169 -2.18 10.05 -15.88
C LYS A 169 -3.56 10.69 -15.96
N ILE A 170 -3.94 11.52 -14.98
CA ILE A 170 -5.24 12.21 -14.95
C ILE A 170 -5.42 13.09 -16.20
N LEU A 171 -4.41 13.90 -16.55
CA LEU A 171 -4.47 14.77 -17.71
C LEU A 171 -4.54 13.99 -19.03
N SER A 172 -3.95 12.80 -19.11
CA SER A 172 -4.05 11.95 -20.31
C SER A 172 -5.41 11.24 -20.45
N CYS A 173 -6.16 11.05 -19.37
CA CYS A 173 -7.52 10.49 -19.41
C CYS A 173 -8.56 11.52 -19.90
N ASN A 174 -8.31 12.81 -19.74
CA ASN A 174 -9.25 13.89 -20.11
C ASN A 174 -9.14 14.34 -21.59
N VAL A 175 -8.46 13.59 -22.45
CA VAL A 175 -8.23 13.94 -23.87
C VAL A 175 -9.23 13.22 -24.82
N TYR A 176 -10.35 12.66 -24.29
CA TYR A 176 -11.39 12.06 -25.13
C TYR A 176 -12.76 12.61 -24.83
#